data_d716fe47db4cf9fbc8aaac3f87ee4bc2
#
_entry.id   d716fe47db4cf9fbc8aaac3f87ee4bc2
#
_cell.length_a   1.000
_cell.length_b   1.000
_cell.length_c   1.000
_cell.angle_alpha   90.00
_cell.angle_beta   90.00
_cell.angle_gamma   90.00
#
_symmetry.space_group_name_H-M   'P 1'
#
loop_
_entity.id
_entity.type
_entity.pdbx_description
1 polymer ?
#
loop_
_entity_poly.entity_id
_entity_poly.type
_entity_poly.pdbx_seq_one_letter_code
_entity_poly.pdbx_strand_id
1 'polypeptide(L)'
;LFDNYDFIEKIESLMADCESAEVEFKSARGGFPGSLWETYSAFANTQGGVIVLGVKEKDGKFTLDGITLEQARKYKKEFWDNVNNKAHCSANVLQEKDVQDGEYNGSYVLVFNVPRAPRNKIPVYLHNNPENTFKRNYEGDYRCDASEIQRMFADADITEHPRDYKILPEFTIEQDIDKATLEQYRRLVATKSPDHPWLLLDDKHFLMKLKGSRIDRREKIEGLTLAGLLMFGKTDSITDAYGCPQYFPDYREYFSSNPDDRWTDRICPDGTWEANLFQFYYRVYPKL
;
A
#
# COMPACT_ATOMS: atom_id res chain seq x y z
N LEU A 1 3.96 -22.26 -23.58
CA LEU A 1 3.98 -23.64 -23.07
C LEU A 1 5.11 -23.69 -22.06
N PHE A 2 4.78 -23.55 -20.76
CA PHE A 2 5.74 -23.88 -19.72
C PHE A 2 6.01 -25.37 -19.80
N ASP A 3 7.25 -25.78 -19.68
CA ASP A 3 7.64 -27.18 -19.69
C ASP A 3 7.00 -27.84 -18.46
N ASN A 4 6.43 -29.00 -18.58
CA ASN A 4 5.77 -29.70 -17.46
C ASN A 4 6.76 -29.93 -16.29
N TYR A 5 8.05 -29.89 -16.57
CA TYR A 5 9.12 -29.98 -15.59
C TYR A 5 9.17 -28.76 -14.66
N ASP A 6 9.08 -27.54 -15.19
CA ASP A 6 9.08 -26.29 -14.42
C ASP A 6 7.88 -26.22 -13.48
N PHE A 7 6.72 -26.75 -13.91
CA PHE A 7 5.51 -26.79 -13.08
C PHE A 7 5.65 -27.76 -11.91
N ILE A 8 6.23 -28.95 -12.15
CA ILE A 8 6.46 -29.96 -11.11
C ILE A 8 7.42 -29.43 -10.05
N GLU A 9 8.56 -28.87 -10.45
CA GLU A 9 9.54 -28.26 -9.54
C GLU A 9 8.92 -27.16 -8.70
N LYS A 10 8.06 -26.33 -9.29
CA LYS A 10 7.32 -25.29 -8.58
C LYS A 10 6.38 -25.88 -7.51
N ILE A 11 5.62 -26.93 -7.83
CA ILE A 11 4.71 -27.57 -6.87
C ILE A 11 5.49 -28.19 -5.70
N GLU A 12 6.62 -28.83 -5.99
CA GLU A 12 7.50 -29.44 -4.97
C GLU A 12 8.09 -28.37 -4.05
N SER A 13 8.55 -27.25 -4.62
CA SER A 13 9.03 -26.09 -3.84
C SER A 13 7.94 -25.51 -2.94
N LEU A 14 6.73 -25.30 -3.46
CA LEU A 14 5.60 -24.80 -2.68
C LEU A 14 5.20 -25.74 -1.54
N MET A 15 5.29 -27.07 -1.76
CA MET A 15 5.05 -28.07 -0.70
C MET A 15 6.18 -28.13 0.33
N ALA A 16 7.42 -27.81 -0.05
CA ALA A 16 8.55 -27.71 0.88
C ALA A 16 8.47 -26.49 1.78
N ASP A 17 7.92 -25.38 1.26
CA ASP A 17 7.74 -24.10 1.96
C ASP A 17 6.41 -24.02 2.75
N CYS A 18 5.84 -25.16 3.13
CA CYS A 18 4.50 -25.29 3.71
C CYS A 18 4.21 -24.46 4.99
N GLU A 19 5.20 -23.89 5.63
CA GLU A 19 5.06 -23.01 6.80
C GLU A 19 5.05 -21.51 6.44
N SER A 20 5.00 -21.16 5.15
CA SER A 20 5.01 -19.74 4.76
C SER A 20 3.61 -19.13 4.82
N ALA A 21 3.50 -17.94 5.40
CA ALA A 21 2.26 -17.16 5.42
C ALA A 21 1.74 -16.78 4.00
N GLU A 22 2.51 -17.10 2.97
CA GLU A 22 2.27 -16.71 1.58
C GLU A 22 1.72 -17.85 0.71
N VAL A 23 1.58 -19.08 1.23
CA VAL A 23 1.08 -20.23 0.48
C VAL A 23 -0.13 -20.83 1.17
N GLU A 24 -1.18 -21.08 0.39
CA GLU A 24 -2.42 -21.71 0.88
C GLU A 24 -2.83 -22.88 -0.01
N PHE A 25 -3.02 -24.04 0.60
CA PHE A 25 -3.48 -25.25 -0.07
C PHE A 25 -4.99 -25.44 0.10
N LYS A 26 -5.71 -25.63 -1.01
CA LYS A 26 -7.16 -25.81 -1.00
C LYS A 26 -7.54 -27.15 -1.67
N SER A 27 -8.32 -27.94 -0.94
CA SER A 27 -8.92 -29.13 -1.52
C SER A 27 -10.04 -28.75 -2.50
N ALA A 28 -10.09 -29.45 -3.64
CA ALA A 28 -11.13 -29.29 -4.64
C ALA A 28 -11.87 -30.60 -4.91
N ARG A 29 -11.75 -31.61 -4.01
CA ARG A 29 -12.40 -32.91 -4.13
C ARG A 29 -13.93 -32.82 -4.18
N GLY A 30 -14.51 -31.84 -3.47
CA GLY A 30 -15.97 -31.61 -3.42
C GLY A 30 -16.47 -30.56 -4.43
N GLY A 31 -15.61 -30.04 -5.30
CA GLY A 31 -15.90 -28.94 -6.22
C GLY A 31 -15.01 -27.74 -5.97
N PHE A 32 -15.27 -26.65 -6.67
CA PHE A 32 -14.53 -25.40 -6.48
C PHE A 32 -14.81 -24.82 -5.09
N PRO A 33 -13.79 -24.63 -4.21
CA PRO A 33 -14.03 -24.24 -2.82
C PRO A 33 -14.37 -22.76 -2.70
N GLY A 34 -15.49 -22.42 -2.05
CA GLY A 34 -15.89 -21.04 -1.79
C GLY A 34 -14.89 -20.28 -0.92
N SER A 35 -14.18 -20.96 -0.02
CA SER A 35 -13.13 -20.33 0.82
C SER A 35 -11.90 -19.83 0.05
N LEU A 36 -11.74 -20.21 -1.22
CA LEU A 36 -10.70 -19.67 -2.09
C LEU A 36 -10.84 -18.13 -2.23
N TRP A 37 -12.06 -17.62 -2.23
CA TRP A 37 -12.32 -16.20 -2.42
C TRP A 37 -11.92 -15.36 -1.20
N GLU A 38 -12.08 -15.90 0.00
CA GLU A 38 -11.60 -15.24 1.24
C GLU A 38 -10.08 -15.11 1.21
N THR A 39 -9.38 -16.18 0.84
CA THR A 39 -7.91 -16.17 0.65
C THR A 39 -7.47 -15.24 -0.48
N TYR A 40 -8.20 -15.23 -1.61
CA TYR A 40 -7.94 -14.29 -2.70
C TYR A 40 -8.01 -12.84 -2.23
N SER A 41 -9.08 -12.48 -1.50
CA SER A 41 -9.24 -11.15 -0.92
C SER A 41 -8.11 -10.84 0.07
N ALA A 42 -7.79 -11.79 0.96
CA ALA A 42 -6.75 -11.61 1.97
C ALA A 42 -5.36 -11.37 1.35
N PHE A 43 -4.97 -12.17 0.37
CA PHE A 43 -3.70 -12.00 -0.35
C PHE A 43 -3.66 -10.69 -1.13
N ALA A 44 -4.69 -10.37 -1.88
CA ALA A 44 -4.76 -9.13 -2.65
C ALA A 44 -4.67 -7.87 -1.77
N ASN A 45 -5.22 -7.91 -0.57
CA ASN A 45 -5.21 -6.79 0.37
C ASN A 45 -3.93 -6.71 1.24
N THR A 46 -3.07 -7.74 1.21
CA THR A 46 -1.87 -7.79 2.07
C THR A 46 -0.59 -7.75 1.22
N GLN A 47 0.18 -8.80 1.18
CA GLN A 47 1.46 -8.85 0.45
C GLN A 47 1.38 -9.67 -0.85
N GLY A 48 0.23 -10.24 -1.15
CA GLY A 48 0.05 -11.26 -2.17
C GLY A 48 0.28 -12.66 -1.59
N GLY A 49 0.26 -13.67 -2.45
CA GLY A 49 0.50 -15.06 -2.08
C GLY A 49 0.14 -16.03 -3.18
N VAL A 50 0.30 -17.32 -2.91
CA VAL A 50 0.05 -18.42 -3.84
C VAL A 50 -1.05 -19.31 -3.30
N ILE A 51 -2.10 -19.53 -4.09
CA ILE A 51 -3.15 -20.50 -3.77
C ILE A 51 -2.93 -21.73 -4.65
N VAL A 52 -2.80 -22.90 -4.02
CA VAL A 52 -2.67 -24.20 -4.68
C VAL A 52 -3.97 -24.97 -4.52
N LEU A 53 -4.67 -25.20 -5.62
CA LEU A 53 -5.96 -25.89 -5.64
C LEU A 53 -5.81 -27.33 -6.14
N GLY A 54 -6.40 -28.28 -5.43
CA GLY A 54 -6.32 -29.70 -5.75
C GLY A 54 -5.34 -30.48 -4.87
N VAL A 55 -4.84 -29.81 -3.83
CA VAL A 55 -3.99 -30.39 -2.80
C VAL A 55 -4.62 -30.13 -1.45
N LYS A 56 -4.72 -31.14 -0.61
CA LYS A 56 -5.15 -31.04 0.77
C LYS A 56 -3.93 -31.17 1.68
N GLU A 57 -3.74 -30.19 2.55
CA GLU A 57 -2.82 -30.28 3.68
C GLU A 57 -3.56 -30.80 4.92
N LYS A 58 -2.92 -31.71 5.64
CA LYS A 58 -3.34 -32.14 6.97
C LYS A 58 -2.15 -32.61 7.76
N ASP A 59 -1.92 -31.98 8.91
CA ASP A 59 -0.82 -32.30 9.85
C ASP A 59 0.56 -32.31 9.14
N GLY A 60 0.84 -31.30 8.28
CA GLY A 60 2.06 -31.21 7.49
C GLY A 60 2.19 -32.26 6.37
N LYS A 61 1.10 -33.00 6.07
CA LYS A 61 1.07 -33.97 4.98
C LYS A 61 0.18 -33.51 3.84
N PHE A 62 0.72 -33.56 2.64
CA PHE A 62 0.01 -33.22 1.40
C PHE A 62 -0.62 -34.45 0.76
N THR A 63 -1.87 -34.31 0.33
CA THR A 63 -2.60 -35.35 -0.37
C THR A 63 -3.27 -34.75 -1.61
N LEU A 64 -3.03 -35.34 -2.77
CA LEU A 64 -3.66 -34.93 -4.02
C LEU A 64 -5.14 -35.36 -4.04
N ASP A 65 -5.99 -34.51 -4.56
CA ASP A 65 -7.44 -34.76 -4.64
C ASP A 65 -7.87 -35.63 -5.81
N GLY A 66 -6.98 -35.94 -6.75
CA GLY A 66 -7.28 -36.71 -7.96
C GLY A 66 -8.11 -35.91 -8.98
N ILE A 67 -7.86 -34.61 -9.11
CA ILE A 67 -8.56 -33.76 -10.10
C ILE A 67 -8.18 -34.16 -11.51
N THR A 68 -9.19 -34.34 -12.37
CA THR A 68 -9.01 -34.63 -13.80
C THR A 68 -8.75 -33.34 -14.59
N LEU A 69 -8.20 -33.48 -15.81
CA LEU A 69 -8.00 -32.36 -16.74
C LEU A 69 -9.33 -31.60 -17.01
N GLU A 70 -10.43 -32.32 -17.14
CA GLU A 70 -11.74 -31.70 -17.38
C GLU A 70 -12.19 -30.84 -16.20
N GLN A 71 -12.01 -31.35 -14.99
CA GLN A 71 -12.30 -30.63 -13.75
C GLN A 71 -11.38 -29.38 -13.61
N ALA A 72 -10.09 -29.52 -13.89
CA ALA A 72 -9.16 -28.40 -13.85
C ALA A 72 -9.56 -27.27 -14.80
N ARG A 73 -9.91 -27.61 -16.04
CA ARG A 73 -10.43 -26.64 -17.02
C ARG A 73 -11.73 -25.99 -16.58
N LYS A 74 -12.64 -26.75 -15.99
CA LYS A 74 -13.90 -26.22 -15.42
C LYS A 74 -13.61 -25.23 -14.29
N TYR A 75 -12.74 -25.57 -13.35
CA TYR A 75 -12.41 -24.72 -12.21
C TYR A 75 -11.68 -23.45 -12.64
N LYS A 76 -10.77 -23.55 -13.61
CA LYS A 76 -10.10 -22.38 -14.18
C LYS A 76 -11.09 -21.42 -14.84
N LYS A 77 -12.06 -21.97 -15.60
CA LYS A 77 -13.14 -21.15 -16.19
C LYS A 77 -14.01 -20.51 -15.12
N GLU A 78 -14.46 -21.28 -14.13
CA GLU A 78 -15.28 -20.79 -13.02
C GLU A 78 -14.59 -19.68 -12.23
N PHE A 79 -13.28 -19.82 -12.00
CA PHE A 79 -12.48 -18.76 -11.38
C PHE A 79 -12.50 -17.47 -12.19
N TRP A 80 -12.22 -17.56 -13.49
CA TRP A 80 -12.19 -16.35 -14.35
C TRP A 80 -13.57 -15.70 -14.50
N ASP A 81 -14.62 -16.48 -14.58
CA ASP A 81 -16.00 -15.98 -14.64
C ASP A 81 -16.35 -15.19 -13.36
N ASN A 82 -15.97 -15.69 -12.19
CA ASN A 82 -16.28 -15.08 -10.89
C ASN A 82 -15.38 -13.91 -10.55
N VAL A 83 -14.07 -13.97 -10.80
CA VAL A 83 -13.15 -12.85 -10.49
C VAL A 83 -13.42 -11.62 -11.33
N ASN A 84 -13.96 -11.78 -12.54
CA ASN A 84 -14.38 -10.69 -13.43
C ASN A 84 -15.82 -10.23 -13.17
N ASN A 85 -16.58 -10.94 -12.36
CA ASN A 85 -17.93 -10.55 -11.98
C ASN A 85 -17.88 -9.60 -10.78
N LYS A 86 -18.20 -8.33 -11.01
CA LYS A 86 -18.20 -7.29 -9.97
C LYS A 86 -19.16 -7.57 -8.80
N ALA A 87 -20.24 -8.31 -9.04
CA ALA A 87 -21.14 -8.73 -7.96
C ALA A 87 -20.51 -9.81 -7.05
N HIS A 88 -19.49 -10.52 -7.53
CA HIS A 88 -18.80 -11.55 -6.77
C HIS A 88 -17.47 -11.05 -6.17
N CYS A 89 -16.65 -10.38 -6.98
CA CYS A 89 -15.35 -9.83 -6.55
C CYS A 89 -15.19 -8.38 -7.02
N SER A 90 -14.83 -7.48 -6.11
CA SER A 90 -14.72 -6.04 -6.41
C SER A 90 -13.61 -5.72 -7.42
N ALA A 91 -12.53 -6.50 -7.43
CA ALA A 91 -11.41 -6.28 -8.35
C ALA A 91 -10.72 -7.57 -8.75
N ASN A 92 -10.46 -7.72 -10.05
CA ASN A 92 -9.51 -8.69 -10.56
C ASN A 92 -8.10 -8.09 -10.56
N VAL A 93 -7.15 -8.77 -9.90
CA VAL A 93 -5.74 -8.39 -9.81
C VAL A 93 -4.81 -9.33 -10.57
N LEU A 94 -5.33 -10.44 -11.12
CA LEU A 94 -4.54 -11.41 -11.85
C LEU A 94 -4.53 -11.13 -13.36
N GLN A 95 -3.46 -11.58 -13.98
CA GLN A 95 -3.30 -11.73 -15.43
C GLN A 95 -3.36 -13.23 -15.78
N GLU A 96 -3.53 -13.56 -17.06
CA GLU A 96 -3.60 -14.95 -17.52
C GLU A 96 -2.39 -15.79 -17.09
N LYS A 97 -1.18 -15.20 -17.12
CA LYS A 97 0.07 -15.84 -16.68
C LYS A 97 0.12 -16.20 -15.19
N ASP A 98 -0.72 -15.57 -14.36
CA ASP A 98 -0.74 -15.77 -12.91
C ASP A 98 -1.57 -17.00 -12.52
N VAL A 99 -2.32 -17.58 -13.47
CA VAL A 99 -3.13 -18.78 -13.25
C VAL A 99 -2.58 -19.92 -14.11
N GLN A 100 -1.90 -20.84 -13.46
CA GLN A 100 -1.26 -21.99 -14.09
C GLN A 100 -1.99 -23.29 -13.71
N ASP A 101 -1.98 -24.25 -14.58
CA ASP A 101 -2.47 -25.61 -14.32
C ASP A 101 -1.53 -26.63 -14.95
N GLY A 102 -1.38 -27.78 -14.30
CA GLY A 102 -0.53 -28.85 -14.76
C GLY A 102 -0.83 -30.16 -14.03
N GLU A 103 -0.29 -31.27 -14.57
CA GLU A 103 -0.38 -32.56 -13.97
C GLU A 103 0.79 -32.82 -13.01
N TYR A 104 0.46 -33.28 -11.80
CA TYR A 104 1.43 -33.64 -10.79
C TYR A 104 0.99 -35.03 -10.20
N ASN A 105 1.83 -36.03 -10.31
CA ASN A 105 1.60 -37.38 -9.78
C ASN A 105 0.19 -37.97 -10.11
N GLY A 106 -0.25 -37.79 -11.35
CA GLY A 106 -1.53 -38.33 -11.85
C GLY A 106 -2.77 -37.53 -11.44
N SER A 107 -2.60 -36.35 -10.88
CA SER A 107 -3.68 -35.39 -10.56
C SER A 107 -3.38 -34.04 -11.15
N TYR A 108 -4.39 -33.30 -11.61
CA TYR A 108 -4.23 -31.90 -12.00
C TYR A 108 -4.25 -30.99 -10.77
N VAL A 109 -3.40 -29.99 -10.81
CA VAL A 109 -3.28 -28.94 -9.78
C VAL A 109 -3.37 -27.58 -10.46
N LEU A 110 -4.06 -26.63 -9.84
CA LEU A 110 -4.10 -25.25 -10.30
C LEU A 110 -3.35 -24.37 -9.29
N VAL A 111 -2.57 -23.42 -9.81
CA VAL A 111 -1.79 -22.47 -9.02
C VAL A 111 -2.21 -21.04 -9.39
N PHE A 112 -2.63 -20.29 -8.39
CA PHE A 112 -3.01 -18.88 -8.54
C PHE A 112 -1.96 -18.04 -7.82
N ASN A 113 -1.15 -17.30 -8.57
CA ASN A 113 -0.20 -16.33 -8.01
C ASN A 113 -0.94 -15.02 -7.83
N VAL A 114 -1.45 -14.75 -6.65
CA VAL A 114 -2.23 -13.55 -6.34
C VAL A 114 -1.28 -12.43 -5.96
N PRO A 115 -1.07 -11.39 -6.79
CA PRO A 115 -0.27 -10.27 -6.40
C PRO A 115 -1.01 -9.38 -5.39
N ARG A 116 -0.26 -8.61 -4.62
CA ARG A 116 -0.87 -7.49 -3.87
C ARG A 116 -1.59 -6.56 -4.85
N ALA A 117 -2.81 -6.19 -4.51
CA ALA A 117 -3.58 -5.27 -5.32
C ALA A 117 -2.91 -3.89 -5.38
N PRO A 118 -2.92 -3.22 -6.54
CA PRO A 118 -2.49 -1.84 -6.62
C PRO A 118 -3.42 -0.97 -5.76
N ARG A 119 -2.88 0.14 -5.25
CA ARG A 119 -3.53 1.01 -4.27
C ARG A 119 -4.96 1.39 -4.65
N ASN A 120 -5.19 1.69 -5.92
CA ASN A 120 -6.50 2.08 -6.45
C ASN A 120 -7.53 0.94 -6.58
N LYS A 121 -7.15 -0.30 -6.27
CA LYS A 121 -8.03 -1.46 -6.25
C LYS A 121 -8.28 -2.02 -4.85
N ILE A 122 -7.59 -1.49 -3.83
CA ILE A 122 -7.81 -1.86 -2.43
C ILE A 122 -8.96 -1.00 -1.85
N PRO A 123 -9.90 -1.57 -1.07
CA PRO A 123 -9.96 -2.98 -0.68
C PRO A 123 -10.54 -3.89 -1.79
N VAL A 124 -9.99 -5.09 -1.89
CA VAL A 124 -10.60 -6.17 -2.66
C VAL A 124 -11.59 -6.88 -1.74
N TYR A 125 -12.88 -6.75 -2.02
CA TYR A 125 -13.97 -7.31 -1.22
C TYR A 125 -14.89 -8.21 -2.05
N LEU A 126 -15.69 -9.02 -1.37
CA LEU A 126 -16.51 -10.05 -1.98
C LEU A 126 -18.00 -9.74 -1.87
N HIS A 127 -18.78 -10.30 -2.81
CA HIS A 127 -20.25 -10.26 -2.82
C HIS A 127 -20.83 -8.83 -2.77
N ASN A 128 -20.15 -7.88 -3.42
CA ASN A 128 -20.53 -6.47 -3.46
C ASN A 128 -20.75 -5.86 -2.06
N ASN A 129 -20.09 -6.42 -1.02
CA ASN A 129 -20.17 -5.94 0.35
C ASN A 129 -18.78 -5.66 0.91
N PRO A 130 -18.41 -4.39 1.17
CA PRO A 130 -17.12 -4.02 1.76
C PRO A 130 -16.80 -4.72 3.09
N GLU A 131 -17.80 -5.10 3.88
CA GLU A 131 -17.57 -5.86 5.12
C GLU A 131 -16.97 -7.26 4.86
N ASN A 132 -17.08 -7.77 3.62
CA ASN A 132 -16.43 -8.99 3.19
C ASN A 132 -15.03 -8.73 2.62
N THR A 133 -14.26 -7.88 3.29
CA THR A 133 -12.84 -7.62 3.03
C THR A 133 -12.00 -8.46 3.99
N PHE A 134 -11.04 -9.19 3.47
CA PHE A 134 -10.16 -10.06 4.24
C PHE A 134 -8.71 -9.56 4.16
N LYS A 135 -7.94 -9.84 5.21
CA LYS A 135 -6.49 -9.63 5.31
C LYS A 135 -5.81 -10.91 5.77
N ARG A 136 -4.59 -11.14 5.28
CA ARG A 136 -3.73 -12.23 5.77
C ARG A 136 -2.98 -11.78 7.00
N ASN A 137 -3.05 -12.54 8.07
CA ASN A 137 -2.24 -12.35 9.26
C ASN A 137 -1.72 -13.71 9.70
N TYR A 138 -0.40 -13.89 9.62
CA TYR A 138 0.24 -15.18 9.78
C TYR A 138 -0.36 -16.19 8.78
N GLU A 139 -0.88 -17.32 9.20
CA GLU A 139 -1.49 -18.35 8.33
C GLU A 139 -3.01 -18.22 8.16
N GLY A 140 -3.64 -17.22 8.77
CA GLY A 140 -5.09 -17.05 8.77
C GLY A 140 -5.60 -15.92 7.90
N ASP A 141 -6.79 -16.15 7.31
CA ASP A 141 -7.55 -15.12 6.60
C ASP A 141 -8.58 -14.53 7.55
N TYR A 142 -8.40 -13.25 7.92
CA TYR A 142 -9.25 -12.57 8.89
C TYR A 142 -10.03 -11.45 8.23
N ARG A 143 -11.30 -11.33 8.62
CA ARG A 143 -12.14 -10.23 8.16
C ARG A 143 -11.63 -8.90 8.73
N CYS A 144 -11.50 -7.88 7.90
CA CYS A 144 -11.13 -6.53 8.32
C CYS A 144 -12.25 -5.89 9.14
N ASP A 145 -11.89 -5.07 10.13
CA ASP A 145 -12.86 -4.24 10.82
C ASP A 145 -13.26 -3.00 10.02
N ALA A 146 -14.34 -2.32 10.44
CA ALA A 146 -14.87 -1.17 9.73
C ALA A 146 -13.85 -0.03 9.62
N SER A 147 -12.99 0.18 10.63
CA SER A 147 -11.98 1.23 10.62
C SER A 147 -10.84 0.94 9.65
N GLU A 148 -10.46 -0.33 9.52
CA GLU A 148 -9.48 -0.80 8.53
C GLU A 148 -10.01 -0.61 7.11
N ILE A 149 -11.27 -0.99 6.87
CA ILE A 149 -11.92 -0.83 5.56
C ILE A 149 -12.01 0.65 5.17
N GLN A 150 -12.39 1.52 6.11
CA GLN A 150 -12.43 2.97 5.87
C GLN A 150 -11.06 3.53 5.52
N ARG A 151 -9.98 3.09 6.20
CA ARG A 151 -8.60 3.48 5.86
C ARG A 151 -8.21 2.99 4.48
N MET A 152 -8.54 1.74 4.12
CA MET A 152 -8.26 1.19 2.80
C MET A 152 -8.94 2.01 1.69
N PHE A 153 -10.21 2.38 1.86
CA PHE A 153 -10.90 3.26 0.91
C PHE A 153 -10.29 4.65 0.86
N ALA A 154 -9.95 5.21 2.01
CA ALA A 154 -9.31 6.51 2.09
C ALA A 154 -7.92 6.52 1.42
N ASP A 155 -7.18 5.41 1.50
CA ASP A 155 -5.89 5.24 0.84
C ASP A 155 -6.02 4.92 -0.65
N ALA A 156 -7.12 4.28 -1.04
CA ALA A 156 -7.45 3.99 -2.43
C ALA A 156 -7.98 5.21 -3.18
N ASP A 157 -8.55 6.15 -2.47
CA ASP A 157 -9.06 7.39 -3.03
C ASP A 157 -7.88 8.22 -3.57
N ILE A 158 -7.33 7.73 -4.68
CA ILE A 158 -6.52 8.51 -5.60
C ILE A 158 -7.52 9.32 -6.40
N THR A 159 -8.18 10.27 -5.72
CA THR A 159 -8.86 11.35 -6.41
C THR A 159 -7.89 11.91 -7.44
N GLU A 160 -8.39 12.52 -8.49
CA GLU A 160 -7.58 13.13 -9.57
C GLU A 160 -6.41 13.96 -9.04
N HIS A 161 -6.36 14.20 -7.71
CA HIS A 161 -5.32 14.88 -6.97
C HIS A 161 -4.98 14.15 -5.65
N PRO A 162 -3.71 13.77 -5.43
CA PRO A 162 -3.24 13.28 -4.14
C PRO A 162 -3.69 14.18 -2.97
N ARG A 163 -3.89 13.64 -1.77
CA ARG A 163 -4.33 14.42 -0.60
C ARG A 163 -3.42 15.60 -0.29
N ASP A 164 -2.13 15.41 -0.47
CA ASP A 164 -1.11 16.45 -0.31
C ASP A 164 -1.22 17.59 -1.35
N TYR A 165 -1.97 17.35 -2.43
CA TYR A 165 -2.28 18.35 -3.46
C TYR A 165 -3.55 19.17 -3.15
N LYS A 166 -4.28 18.82 -2.07
CA LYS A 166 -5.48 19.54 -1.64
C LYS A 166 -5.11 20.97 -1.25
N ILE A 167 -5.89 21.94 -1.77
CA ILE A 167 -5.81 23.33 -1.33
C ILE A 167 -6.48 23.45 0.04
N LEU A 168 -5.82 24.16 0.94
CA LEU A 168 -6.28 24.50 2.27
C LEU A 168 -6.69 25.97 2.26
N PRO A 169 -7.98 26.30 2.04
CA PRO A 169 -8.42 27.69 1.86
C PRO A 169 -8.33 28.54 3.13
N GLU A 170 -8.21 27.88 4.28
CA GLU A 170 -8.07 28.53 5.60
C GLU A 170 -6.66 29.08 5.85
N PHE A 171 -5.66 28.66 5.04
CA PHE A 171 -4.25 28.99 5.23
C PHE A 171 -3.73 29.92 4.14
N THR A 172 -2.84 30.83 4.54
CA THR A 172 -2.19 31.80 3.65
C THR A 172 -0.67 31.66 3.66
N ILE A 173 -0.02 32.05 2.57
CA ILE A 173 1.45 32.00 2.48
C ILE A 173 2.09 32.95 3.52
N GLU A 174 1.49 34.11 3.71
CA GLU A 174 2.02 35.20 4.57
C GLU A 174 1.98 34.83 6.06
N GLN A 175 0.93 34.12 6.49
CA GLN A 175 0.71 33.83 7.90
C GLN A 175 1.25 32.43 8.29
N ASP A 176 1.16 31.46 7.38
CA ASP A 176 1.30 30.05 7.71
C ASP A 176 2.62 29.42 7.25
N ILE A 177 3.32 30.06 6.29
CA ILE A 177 4.65 29.61 5.86
C ILE A 177 5.73 30.19 6.73
N ASP A 178 6.67 29.36 7.17
CA ASP A 178 7.91 29.79 7.79
C ASP A 178 8.89 30.32 6.72
N LYS A 179 9.02 31.65 6.67
CA LYS A 179 9.88 32.29 5.70
C LYS A 179 11.35 31.90 5.83
N ALA A 180 11.81 31.60 7.04
CA ALA A 180 13.20 31.19 7.26
C ALA A 180 13.46 29.81 6.61
N THR A 181 12.52 28.88 6.74
CA THR A 181 12.60 27.55 6.08
C THR A 181 12.55 27.69 4.55
N LEU A 182 11.64 28.51 4.02
CA LEU A 182 11.54 28.72 2.57
C LEU A 182 12.82 29.34 2.00
N GLU A 183 13.42 30.30 2.70
CA GLU A 183 14.70 30.92 2.34
C GLU A 183 15.86 29.90 2.38
N GLN A 184 15.91 29.02 3.37
CA GLN A 184 16.90 27.95 3.43
C GLN A 184 16.78 27.01 2.23
N TYR A 185 15.54 26.64 1.85
CA TYR A 185 15.31 25.83 0.67
C TYR A 185 15.74 26.55 -0.62
N ARG A 186 15.46 27.84 -0.75
CA ARG A 186 15.89 28.67 -1.87
C ARG A 186 17.42 28.72 -2.00
N ARG A 187 18.14 28.88 -0.87
CA ARG A 187 19.61 28.81 -0.83
C ARG A 187 20.14 27.45 -1.26
N LEU A 188 19.47 26.36 -0.87
CA LEU A 188 19.83 25.01 -1.30
C LEU A 188 19.72 24.84 -2.82
N VAL A 189 18.64 25.35 -3.42
CA VAL A 189 18.48 25.39 -4.87
C VAL A 189 19.57 26.20 -5.53
N ALA A 190 19.91 27.38 -4.99
CA ALA A 190 20.97 28.25 -5.50
C ALA A 190 22.35 27.57 -5.41
N THR A 191 22.62 26.81 -4.36
CA THR A 191 23.88 26.06 -4.22
C THR A 191 24.04 24.97 -5.31
N LYS A 192 22.94 24.31 -5.65
CA LYS A 192 22.95 23.27 -6.69
C LYS A 192 22.90 23.84 -8.11
N SER A 193 22.21 24.96 -8.30
CA SER A 193 21.93 25.57 -9.60
C SER A 193 21.84 27.10 -9.43
N PRO A 194 22.99 27.82 -9.42
CA PRO A 194 23.01 29.26 -9.14
C PRO A 194 22.13 30.12 -10.07
N ASP A 195 22.04 29.69 -11.34
CA ASP A 195 21.29 30.42 -12.36
C ASP A 195 19.86 29.87 -12.55
N HIS A 196 19.33 29.13 -11.58
CA HIS A 196 18.00 28.56 -11.71
C HIS A 196 16.92 29.66 -11.78
N PRO A 197 16.08 29.69 -12.81
CA PRO A 197 15.16 30.81 -13.05
C PRO A 197 14.11 30.98 -11.94
N TRP A 198 13.83 29.94 -11.16
CA TRP A 198 12.89 30.04 -10.05
C TRP A 198 13.43 30.88 -8.86
N LEU A 199 14.74 31.10 -8.78
CA LEU A 199 15.34 31.90 -7.75
C LEU A 199 14.95 33.40 -7.84
N LEU A 200 14.55 33.85 -9.02
CA LEU A 200 14.08 35.20 -9.27
C LEU A 200 12.60 35.42 -8.96
N LEU A 201 11.87 34.35 -8.65
CA LEU A 201 10.45 34.42 -8.34
C LEU A 201 10.23 34.87 -6.90
N ASP A 202 9.13 35.58 -6.65
CA ASP A 202 8.63 35.82 -5.29
C ASP A 202 8.23 34.51 -4.59
N ASP A 203 7.95 34.54 -3.32
CA ASP A 203 7.64 33.38 -2.51
C ASP A 203 6.40 32.63 -3.02
N LYS A 204 5.37 33.38 -3.44
CA LYS A 204 4.13 32.81 -3.99
C LYS A 204 4.40 32.00 -5.25
N HIS A 205 5.07 32.60 -6.23
CA HIS A 205 5.37 31.94 -7.49
C HIS A 205 6.41 30.82 -7.33
N PHE A 206 7.35 30.98 -6.40
CA PHE A 206 8.30 29.94 -6.07
C PHE A 206 7.60 28.71 -5.48
N LEU A 207 6.70 28.90 -4.49
CA LEU A 207 5.89 27.83 -3.93
C LEU A 207 4.97 27.15 -4.98
N MET A 208 4.41 27.92 -5.92
CA MET A 208 3.64 27.36 -7.03
C MET A 208 4.48 26.42 -7.91
N LYS A 209 5.74 26.78 -8.19
CA LYS A 209 6.66 25.89 -8.92
C LYS A 209 6.98 24.61 -8.17
N LEU A 210 7.10 24.70 -6.86
CA LEU A 210 7.32 23.56 -5.96
C LEU A 210 6.04 22.75 -5.68
N LYS A 211 4.88 23.20 -6.17
CA LYS A 211 3.56 22.62 -5.84
C LYS A 211 3.14 22.79 -4.38
N GLY A 212 3.82 23.62 -3.65
CA GLY A 212 3.46 24.03 -2.29
C GLY A 212 2.26 24.99 -2.26
N SER A 213 1.94 25.64 -3.37
CA SER A 213 0.68 26.31 -3.63
C SER A 213 0.18 26.01 -5.04
N ARG A 214 -1.12 26.21 -5.29
CA ARG A 214 -1.71 25.96 -6.62
C ARG A 214 -2.98 26.78 -6.83
N ILE A 215 -3.40 26.85 -8.10
CA ILE A 215 -4.69 27.37 -8.50
C ILE A 215 -5.55 26.18 -8.95
N ASP A 216 -6.71 25.99 -8.32
CA ASP A 216 -7.74 25.11 -8.83
C ASP A 216 -8.60 25.87 -9.83
N ARG A 217 -8.50 25.47 -11.11
CA ARG A 217 -9.20 26.14 -12.20
C ARG A 217 -10.70 25.82 -12.26
N ARG A 218 -11.12 24.69 -11.65
CA ARG A 218 -12.54 24.31 -11.59
C ARG A 218 -13.26 25.13 -10.53
N GLU A 219 -12.70 25.09 -9.31
CA GLU A 219 -13.26 25.82 -8.16
C GLU A 219 -12.89 27.30 -8.13
N LYS A 220 -11.94 27.74 -8.99
CA LYS A 220 -11.40 29.11 -9.05
C LYS A 220 -10.82 29.60 -7.72
N ILE A 221 -10.26 28.68 -6.96
CA ILE A 221 -9.56 28.98 -5.70
C ILE A 221 -8.05 28.86 -5.90
N GLU A 222 -7.32 29.71 -5.18
CA GLU A 222 -5.87 29.66 -5.09
C GLU A 222 -5.48 29.58 -3.62
N GLY A 223 -4.49 28.77 -3.28
CA GLY A 223 -4.06 28.64 -1.89
C GLY A 223 -2.90 27.65 -1.70
N LEU A 224 -2.49 27.56 -0.44
CA LEU A 224 -1.51 26.56 0.00
C LEU A 224 -2.04 25.16 -0.22
N THR A 225 -1.17 24.26 -0.62
CA THR A 225 -1.46 22.82 -0.59
C THR A 225 -1.05 22.24 0.74
N LEU A 226 -1.63 21.07 1.09
CA LEU A 226 -1.20 20.33 2.27
C LEU A 226 0.30 19.99 2.20
N ALA A 227 0.83 19.65 1.02
CA ALA A 227 2.27 19.45 0.81
C ALA A 227 3.09 20.70 1.14
N GLY A 228 2.63 21.87 0.71
CA GLY A 228 3.29 23.14 1.00
C GLY A 228 3.31 23.48 2.49
N LEU A 229 2.17 23.25 3.15
CA LEU A 229 2.05 23.47 4.59
C LEU A 229 2.96 22.50 5.36
N LEU A 230 2.93 21.22 5.06
CA LEU A 230 3.80 20.22 5.72
C LEU A 230 5.28 20.47 5.48
N MET A 231 5.66 20.91 4.29
CA MET A 231 7.07 21.09 3.91
C MET A 231 7.68 22.38 4.46
N PHE A 232 6.89 23.47 4.51
CA PHE A 232 7.40 24.82 4.81
C PHE A 232 6.58 25.57 5.86
N GLY A 233 5.53 24.96 6.42
CA GLY A 233 4.65 25.62 7.37
C GLY A 233 5.28 25.85 8.73
N LYS A 234 4.66 26.76 9.49
CA LYS A 234 4.91 26.91 10.92
C LYS A 234 4.29 25.74 11.68
N THR A 235 4.86 25.37 12.79
CA THR A 235 4.39 24.25 13.62
C THR A 235 2.92 24.40 14.00
N ASP A 236 2.53 25.59 14.47
CA ASP A 236 1.15 25.88 14.89
C ASP A 236 0.16 25.75 13.73
N SER A 237 0.54 26.24 12.55
CA SER A 237 -0.30 26.11 11.35
C SER A 237 -0.41 24.64 10.87
N ILE A 238 0.67 23.87 10.94
CA ILE A 238 0.63 22.45 10.58
C ILE A 238 -0.29 21.68 11.52
N THR A 239 -0.24 21.96 12.82
CA THR A 239 -1.02 21.23 13.86
C THR A 239 -2.40 21.83 14.11
N ASP A 240 -2.80 22.86 13.36
CA ASP A 240 -4.15 23.42 13.40
C ASP A 240 -5.22 22.38 13.03
N ALA A 241 -6.45 22.59 13.51
CA ALA A 241 -7.59 21.71 13.28
C ALA A 241 -7.90 21.48 11.78
N TYR A 242 -7.65 22.46 10.94
CA TYR A 242 -7.82 22.38 9.47
C TYR A 242 -6.58 21.91 8.74
N GLY A 243 -5.45 21.79 9.41
CA GLY A 243 -4.19 21.25 8.91
C GLY A 243 -4.05 19.75 9.20
N CYS A 244 -3.04 19.40 9.98
CA CYS A 244 -2.73 18.04 10.42
C CYS A 244 -2.63 17.97 11.95
N PRO A 245 -3.74 17.95 12.70
CA PRO A 245 -3.73 18.06 14.17
C PRO A 245 -2.91 16.96 14.88
N GLN A 246 -2.74 15.81 14.24
CA GLN A 246 -1.98 14.68 14.78
C GLN A 246 -0.53 14.62 14.25
N TYR A 247 -0.09 15.64 13.53
CA TYR A 247 1.27 15.67 12.98
C TYR A 247 2.29 15.81 14.12
N PHE A 248 3.16 14.82 14.23
CA PHE A 248 4.24 14.80 15.23
C PHE A 248 5.43 14.01 14.66
N PRO A 249 6.40 14.67 14.01
CA PRO A 249 7.60 14.02 13.52
C PRO A 249 8.48 13.62 14.71
N ASP A 250 8.87 12.34 14.77
CA ASP A 250 9.62 11.75 15.88
C ASP A 250 10.68 10.79 15.34
N TYR A 251 11.94 11.13 15.52
CA TYR A 251 13.08 10.27 15.20
C TYR A 251 13.71 9.78 16.49
N ARG A 252 14.00 8.48 16.57
CA ARG A 252 14.62 7.85 17.74
C ARG A 252 15.75 6.93 17.30
N GLU A 253 16.88 7.03 18.02
CA GLU A 253 18.01 6.14 17.86
C GLU A 253 18.07 5.13 19.01
N TYR A 254 18.42 3.89 18.68
CA TYR A 254 18.56 2.78 19.63
C TYR A 254 19.91 2.09 19.42
N PHE A 255 20.95 2.58 20.10
CA PHE A 255 22.29 1.96 20.06
C PHE A 255 22.61 1.16 21.32
N SER A 256 21.79 1.28 22.38
CA SER A 256 21.98 0.54 23.62
C SER A 256 21.34 -0.83 23.54
N SER A 257 22.07 -1.86 24.01
CA SER A 257 21.51 -3.19 24.23
C SER A 257 20.77 -3.31 25.56
N ASN A 258 20.73 -2.24 26.38
CA ASN A 258 20.00 -2.21 27.63
C ASN A 258 18.49 -2.02 27.36
N PRO A 259 17.63 -2.98 27.74
CA PRO A 259 16.19 -2.89 27.51
C PRO A 259 15.48 -1.76 28.29
N ASP A 260 16.13 -1.19 29.29
CA ASP A 260 15.60 -0.09 30.11
C ASP A 260 15.81 1.28 29.44
N ASP A 261 16.67 1.37 28.43
CA ASP A 261 16.92 2.60 27.69
C ASP A 261 15.80 2.83 26.66
N ARG A 262 15.04 3.90 26.84
CA ARG A 262 13.94 4.26 25.92
C ARG A 262 14.44 4.64 24.53
N TRP A 263 15.56 5.31 24.44
CA TRP A 263 16.27 5.74 23.19
C TRP A 263 17.66 6.29 23.58
N THR A 264 18.60 6.21 22.66
CA THR A 264 19.94 6.80 22.82
C THR A 264 19.92 8.28 22.46
N ASP A 265 19.17 8.63 21.42
CA ASP A 265 18.92 10.01 20.99
C ASP A 265 17.53 10.15 20.37
N ARG A 266 17.00 11.38 20.40
CA ARG A 266 15.66 11.68 19.90
C ARG A 266 15.59 13.07 19.29
N ILE A 267 14.92 13.19 18.14
CA ILE A 267 14.56 14.47 17.51
C ILE A 267 13.04 14.50 17.40
N CYS A 268 12.42 15.42 18.09
CA CYS A 268 10.99 15.69 18.03
C CYS A 268 10.75 17.20 18.21
N PRO A 269 9.54 17.70 17.93
CA PRO A 269 9.19 19.12 18.19
C PRO A 269 9.40 19.47 19.67
N ASP A 270 10.19 20.49 19.93
CA ASP A 270 10.53 20.98 21.28
C ASP A 270 10.29 22.51 21.42
N GLY A 271 9.73 23.14 20.38
CA GLY A 271 9.48 24.57 20.33
C GLY A 271 10.69 25.44 19.97
N THR A 272 11.87 24.87 19.77
CA THR A 272 13.08 25.63 19.38
C THR A 272 13.22 25.76 17.86
N TRP A 273 12.41 25.06 17.10
CA TRP A 273 12.42 25.04 15.63
C TRP A 273 11.02 24.76 15.08
N GLU A 274 10.78 25.18 13.84
CA GLU A 274 9.55 24.84 13.14
C GLU A 274 9.59 23.38 12.69
N ALA A 275 8.62 22.59 13.19
CA ALA A 275 8.61 21.14 13.02
C ALA A 275 8.10 20.68 11.64
N ASN A 276 8.34 21.49 10.59
CA ASN A 276 8.00 21.09 9.22
C ASN A 276 8.96 20.00 8.69
N LEU A 277 8.56 19.36 7.60
CA LEU A 277 9.31 18.23 7.03
C LEU A 277 10.71 18.61 6.58
N PHE A 278 10.91 19.84 6.07
CA PHE A 278 12.23 20.30 5.65
C PHE A 278 13.19 20.42 6.84
N GLN A 279 12.77 21.08 7.91
CA GLN A 279 13.58 21.24 9.12
C GLN A 279 13.84 19.89 9.80
N PHE A 280 12.83 19.03 9.86
CA PHE A 280 12.97 17.69 10.41
C PHE A 280 13.97 16.85 9.62
N TYR A 281 13.85 16.83 8.29
CA TYR A 281 14.79 16.11 7.41
C TYR A 281 16.25 16.54 7.66
N TYR A 282 16.52 17.84 7.70
CA TYR A 282 17.88 18.32 7.88
C TYR A 282 18.46 18.11 9.30
N ARG A 283 17.61 17.84 10.29
CA ARG A 283 18.04 17.43 11.63
C ARG A 283 18.33 15.92 11.71
N VAL A 284 17.57 15.12 11.00
CA VAL A 284 17.71 13.66 11.00
C VAL A 284 18.80 13.19 10.06
N TYR A 285 18.87 13.75 8.85
CA TYR A 285 19.80 13.29 7.81
C TYR A 285 21.27 13.16 8.24
N PRO A 286 21.86 14.11 9.03
CA PRO A 286 23.23 13.98 9.51
C PRO A 286 23.47 12.81 10.48
N LYS A 287 22.40 12.18 10.99
CA LYS A 287 22.46 11.07 11.96
C LYS A 287 22.28 9.70 11.28
N LEU A 288 21.86 9.66 10.02
CA LEU A 288 21.74 8.47 9.21
C LEU A 288 23.04 8.12 8.49
#